data_ff2f2b5e3baeba5dcd3c19d70203406f
#
_entry.id   ff2f2b5e3baeba5dcd3c19d70203406f
#
_cell.length_a   1.000
_cell.length_b   1.000
_cell.length_c   1.000
_cell.angle_alpha   90.00
_cell.angle_beta   90.00
_cell.angle_gamma   90.00
#
_symmetry.space_group_name_H-M   'P 1'
#
loop_
_entity.id
_entity.type
_entity.pdbx_description
1 polymer ?
#
loop_
_entity_poly.entity_id
_entity_poly.type
_entity_poly.pdbx_seq_one_letter_code
_entity_poly.pdbx_strand_id
1 'polypeptide(L)'
;MSLLCLGAHAGDNSKKKPSKNLTCCKVYLKDGTVHEGYLDIWFDNSIDIVRINDYNAKLFSKSKKWNESLVDSVVTWPEAYPQFTLRWVPIKAKMFYIGQPHEVLTPYRIFMLQIFEGRNVSAYIVNNRVFGKRVVYYAPGMTEGHAIFKFDGTLTEKRRKTLKEEFKDYPIMTDFIDRMQKDDLKKSSRR
;
A
#
# COMPACT_ATOMS: atom_id res chain seq x y z
N MET A 1 44.53 -6.00 -26.80
CA MET A 1 44.75 -5.33 -25.48
C MET A 1 44.19 -3.92 -25.60
N SER A 2 42.98 -3.69 -25.08
CA SER A 2 42.36 -2.36 -25.05
C SER A 2 42.07 -1.99 -23.60
N LEU A 3 42.75 -0.96 -23.11
CA LEU A 3 42.57 -0.37 -21.81
C LEU A 3 41.25 0.40 -21.79
N LEU A 4 40.32 0.01 -20.91
CA LEU A 4 39.16 0.77 -20.56
C LEU A 4 39.53 1.80 -19.47
N CYS A 5 39.52 3.08 -19.83
CA CYS A 5 39.61 4.17 -18.86
C CYS A 5 38.30 4.31 -18.10
N LEU A 6 38.29 3.92 -16.82
CA LEU A 6 37.28 4.25 -15.85
C LEU A 6 37.48 5.71 -15.42
N GLY A 7 36.67 6.62 -15.97
CA GLY A 7 36.57 7.99 -15.50
C GLY A 7 35.81 8.06 -14.19
N ALA A 8 36.51 8.22 -13.07
CA ALA A 8 35.93 8.53 -11.78
C ALA A 8 35.44 9.99 -11.78
N HIS A 9 34.13 10.21 -11.87
CA HIS A 9 33.53 11.51 -11.57
C HIS A 9 33.48 11.67 -10.05
N ALA A 10 34.47 12.36 -9.50
CA ALA A 10 34.43 12.89 -8.16
C ALA A 10 33.48 14.11 -8.15
N GLY A 11 32.17 13.87 -7.99
CA GLY A 11 31.19 14.91 -7.70
C GLY A 11 31.32 15.30 -6.23
N ASP A 12 31.55 16.60 -6.01
CA ASP A 12 31.60 17.26 -4.70
C ASP A 12 30.26 17.05 -3.93
N ASN A 13 30.21 16.00 -3.14
CA ASN A 13 29.13 15.70 -2.23
C ASN A 13 29.31 16.51 -0.95
N SER A 14 28.93 17.79 -1.00
CA SER A 14 28.58 18.51 0.24
C SER A 14 27.40 17.75 0.88
N LYS A 15 27.72 16.82 1.78
CA LYS A 15 26.79 15.98 2.53
C LYS A 15 25.88 16.85 3.40
N LYS A 16 24.79 17.40 2.82
CA LYS A 16 23.63 17.81 3.65
C LYS A 16 23.25 16.57 4.45
N LYS A 17 23.33 16.67 5.79
CA LYS A 17 22.80 15.60 6.68
C LYS A 17 21.38 15.32 6.23
N PRO A 18 21.01 14.06 5.91
CA PRO A 18 19.67 13.72 5.49
C PRO A 18 18.69 14.18 6.57
N SER A 19 17.66 14.90 6.18
CA SER A 19 16.57 15.25 7.09
C SER A 19 15.90 13.93 7.46
N LYS A 20 15.97 13.53 8.74
CA LYS A 20 15.46 12.24 9.25
C LYS A 20 13.96 11.98 8.96
N ASN A 21 13.26 12.96 8.46
CA ASN A 21 11.80 12.96 8.29
C ASN A 21 11.35 12.95 6.81
N LEU A 22 12.26 12.97 5.84
CA LEU A 22 11.87 12.94 4.43
C LEU A 22 11.59 11.51 3.97
N THR A 23 10.51 11.36 3.23
CA THR A 23 10.13 10.10 2.59
C THR A 23 10.32 10.25 1.10
N CYS A 24 11.28 9.49 0.57
CA CYS A 24 11.48 9.35 -0.86
C CYS A 24 10.38 8.48 -1.46
N CYS A 25 10.06 8.70 -2.74
CA CYS A 25 9.12 7.86 -3.44
C CYS A 25 9.38 7.77 -4.95
N LYS A 26 8.91 6.68 -5.53
CA LYS A 26 8.74 6.45 -6.98
C LYS A 26 7.26 6.24 -7.26
N VAL A 27 6.71 7.02 -8.16
CA VAL A 27 5.34 6.89 -8.67
C VAL A 27 5.40 6.23 -10.04
N TYR A 28 4.82 5.05 -10.14
CA TYR A 28 4.68 4.31 -11.40
C TYR A 28 3.30 4.62 -11.97
N LEU A 29 3.25 5.19 -13.16
CA LEU A 29 2.00 5.49 -13.86
C LEU A 29 1.60 4.33 -14.77
N LYS A 30 0.31 4.23 -15.08
CA LYS A 30 -0.24 3.18 -15.95
C LYS A 30 0.22 3.28 -17.41
N ASP A 31 0.70 4.45 -17.85
CA ASP A 31 1.31 4.66 -19.16
C ASP A 31 2.78 4.22 -19.23
N GLY A 32 3.32 3.67 -18.13
CA GLY A 32 4.70 3.21 -18.00
C GLY A 32 5.68 4.29 -17.56
N THR A 33 5.25 5.54 -17.41
CA THR A 33 6.15 6.61 -16.92
C THR A 33 6.41 6.46 -15.43
N VAL A 34 7.60 6.89 -15.01
CA VAL A 34 8.04 6.85 -13.60
C VAL A 34 8.48 8.23 -13.17
N HIS A 35 8.01 8.66 -12.02
CA HIS A 35 8.41 9.92 -11.40
C HIS A 35 9.01 9.67 -10.02
N GLU A 36 10.08 10.38 -9.70
CA GLU A 36 10.78 10.28 -8.42
C GLU A 36 10.77 11.62 -7.69
N GLY A 37 10.76 11.57 -6.36
CA GLY A 37 10.81 12.75 -5.53
C GLY A 37 10.55 12.44 -4.06
N TYR A 38 10.27 13.50 -3.29
CA TYR A 38 9.83 13.37 -1.90
C TYR A 38 8.32 13.33 -1.83
N LEU A 39 7.77 12.40 -1.05
CA LEU A 39 6.34 12.32 -0.79
C LEU A 39 5.90 13.56 0.00
N ASP A 40 4.94 14.32 -0.55
CA ASP A 40 4.45 15.56 0.05
C ASP A 40 3.34 15.30 1.07
N ILE A 41 2.43 14.36 0.78
CA ILE A 41 1.31 14.02 1.64
C ILE A 41 1.24 12.49 1.82
N TRP A 42 1.16 12.03 3.08
CA TRP A 42 0.97 10.64 3.40
C TRP A 42 -0.44 10.14 3.02
N PHE A 43 -0.54 8.87 2.64
CA PHE A 43 -1.78 8.23 2.21
C PHE A 43 -2.85 8.07 3.31
N ASP A 44 -2.54 8.34 4.57
CA ASP A 44 -3.53 8.45 5.65
C ASP A 44 -4.35 9.75 5.58
N ASN A 45 -3.80 10.79 4.96
CA ASN A 45 -4.44 12.10 4.79
C ASN A 45 -5.00 12.32 3.38
N SER A 46 -4.41 11.69 2.36
CA SER A 46 -4.84 11.78 0.96
C SER A 46 -4.89 10.39 0.35
N ILE A 47 -6.06 9.76 0.42
CA ILE A 47 -6.23 8.35 0.10
C ILE A 47 -6.37 8.06 -1.41
N ASP A 48 -6.62 9.07 -2.21
CA ASP A 48 -6.92 9.00 -3.65
C ASP A 48 -5.94 9.79 -4.53
N ILE A 49 -5.03 10.55 -3.93
CA ILE A 49 -4.06 11.41 -4.62
C ILE A 49 -2.67 11.15 -4.08
N VAL A 50 -1.69 11.02 -4.98
CA VAL A 50 -0.26 11.08 -4.65
C VAL A 50 0.31 12.43 -5.06
N ARG A 51 1.08 13.05 -4.18
CA ARG A 51 1.84 14.28 -4.45
C ARG A 51 3.30 14.08 -4.13
N ILE A 52 4.16 14.57 -5.03
CA ILE A 52 5.60 14.54 -4.83
C ILE A 52 6.21 15.91 -5.12
N ASN A 53 7.29 16.21 -4.43
CA ASN A 53 8.20 17.32 -4.70
C ASN A 53 9.48 16.79 -5.31
N ASP A 54 10.02 17.48 -6.32
CA ASP A 54 11.32 17.09 -6.90
C ASP A 54 12.43 17.16 -5.84
N TYR A 55 13.44 16.28 -5.91
CA TYR A 55 14.57 16.25 -4.97
C TYR A 55 15.34 17.57 -4.90
N ASN A 56 15.35 18.34 -6.00
CA ASN A 56 15.99 19.64 -6.09
C ASN A 56 15.02 20.82 -5.97
N ALA A 57 13.78 20.54 -5.52
CA ALA A 57 12.76 21.57 -5.43
C ALA A 57 13.16 22.68 -4.44
N LYS A 58 13.24 23.91 -4.92
CA LYS A 58 13.26 25.07 -4.03
C LYS A 58 11.93 25.13 -3.25
N LEU A 59 11.94 25.71 -2.06
CA LEU A 59 10.84 25.76 -1.08
C LEU A 59 9.43 26.12 -1.64
N PHE A 60 9.33 26.59 -2.88
CA PHE A 60 8.09 27.03 -3.53
C PHE A 60 7.85 26.37 -4.91
N SER A 61 8.50 25.26 -5.22
CA SER A 61 8.21 24.55 -6.47
C SER A 61 6.83 23.88 -6.37
N LYS A 62 6.05 23.96 -7.47
CA LYS A 62 4.76 23.27 -7.53
C LYS A 62 4.97 21.76 -7.44
N SER A 63 4.35 21.13 -6.45
CA SER A 63 4.31 19.68 -6.36
C SER A 63 3.60 19.08 -7.59
N LYS A 64 4.12 17.97 -8.10
CA LYS A 64 3.41 17.14 -9.09
C LYS A 64 2.39 16.29 -8.37
N LYS A 65 1.20 16.12 -8.97
CA LYS A 65 0.13 15.32 -8.38
C LYS A 65 -0.55 14.43 -9.43
N TRP A 66 -0.94 13.25 -9.01
CA TRP A 66 -1.73 12.31 -9.80
C TRP A 66 -2.83 11.72 -8.93
N ASN A 67 -4.00 11.52 -9.52
CA ASN A 67 -5.06 10.77 -8.87
C ASN A 67 -4.84 9.25 -9.05
N GLU A 68 -5.54 8.47 -8.28
CA GLU A 68 -5.44 7.01 -8.22
C GLU A 68 -5.73 6.33 -9.58
N SER A 69 -6.50 6.97 -10.46
CA SER A 69 -6.87 6.40 -11.77
C SER A 69 -5.69 6.32 -12.73
N LEU A 70 -4.71 7.21 -12.59
CA LEU A 70 -3.51 7.29 -13.42
C LEU A 70 -2.33 6.48 -12.86
N VAL A 71 -2.37 6.16 -11.57
CA VAL A 71 -1.24 5.50 -10.87
C VAL A 71 -1.43 3.99 -10.90
N ASP A 72 -0.36 3.27 -11.21
CA ASP A 72 -0.24 1.82 -11.02
C ASP A 72 0.15 1.52 -9.56
N SER A 73 1.27 2.04 -9.13
CA SER A 73 1.75 1.87 -7.76
C SER A 73 2.68 3.00 -7.33
N VAL A 74 2.91 3.10 -6.02
CA VAL A 74 3.90 4.01 -5.42
C VAL A 74 4.79 3.20 -4.50
N VAL A 75 6.10 3.34 -4.66
CA VAL A 75 7.09 2.79 -3.73
C VAL A 75 7.66 3.92 -2.90
N THR A 76 7.65 3.77 -1.59
CA THR A 76 8.16 4.77 -0.65
C THR A 76 9.24 4.19 0.26
N TRP A 77 10.20 5.02 0.67
CA TRP A 77 11.22 4.67 1.65
C TRP A 77 11.67 5.91 2.42
N PRO A 78 12.07 5.76 3.70
CA PRO A 78 12.71 6.84 4.43
C PRO A 78 14.08 7.17 3.79
N GLU A 79 14.40 8.45 3.58
CA GLU A 79 15.68 8.85 2.99
C GLU A 79 16.89 8.28 3.76
N ALA A 80 16.79 8.23 5.09
CA ALA A 80 17.83 7.70 5.97
C ALA A 80 17.95 6.16 5.94
N TYR A 81 16.94 5.45 5.41
CA TYR A 81 16.85 3.99 5.45
C TYR A 81 16.28 3.44 4.13
N PRO A 82 17.01 3.54 3.01
CA PRO A 82 16.52 3.19 1.67
C PRO A 82 16.19 1.70 1.50
N GLN A 83 16.67 0.84 2.40
CA GLN A 83 16.35 -0.60 2.41
C GLN A 83 14.92 -0.90 2.88
N PHE A 84 14.26 0.02 3.59
CA PHE A 84 12.88 -0.17 4.06
C PHE A 84 11.88 0.41 3.06
N THR A 85 11.56 -0.37 2.04
CA THR A 85 10.60 0.02 1.00
C THR A 85 9.19 -0.44 1.34
N LEU A 86 8.22 0.42 1.07
CA LEU A 86 6.78 0.15 1.19
C LEU A 86 6.12 0.37 -0.17
N ARG A 87 5.32 -0.58 -0.63
CA ARG A 87 4.57 -0.46 -1.88
C ARG A 87 3.11 -0.15 -1.59
N TRP A 88 2.60 0.89 -2.23
CA TRP A 88 1.22 1.36 -2.14
C TRP A 88 0.55 1.17 -3.48
N VAL A 89 -0.65 0.56 -3.48
CA VAL A 89 -1.39 0.24 -4.69
C VAL A 89 -2.80 0.84 -4.57
N PRO A 90 -3.31 1.50 -5.61
CA PRO A 90 -4.68 2.04 -5.60
C PRO A 90 -5.69 0.91 -5.84
N ILE A 91 -6.41 0.53 -4.80
CA ILE A 91 -7.39 -0.57 -4.79
C ILE A 91 -8.81 -0.01 -4.56
N LYS A 92 -9.77 -0.48 -5.35
CA LYS A 92 -11.20 -0.32 -5.08
C LYS A 92 -11.64 -1.48 -4.20
N ALA A 93 -12.35 -1.21 -3.11
CA ALA A 93 -12.67 -2.27 -2.16
C ALA A 93 -14.02 -2.08 -1.48
N LYS A 94 -14.65 -3.20 -1.09
CA LYS A 94 -15.77 -3.22 -0.15
C LYS A 94 -15.24 -3.20 1.27
N MET A 95 -15.58 -2.17 2.01
CA MET A 95 -15.09 -1.94 3.37
C MET A 95 -16.17 -1.37 4.27
N PHE A 96 -15.97 -1.58 5.58
CA PHE A 96 -16.79 -0.91 6.59
C PHE A 96 -16.23 0.49 6.85
N TYR A 97 -17.04 1.52 6.69
CA TYR A 97 -16.77 2.84 7.24
C TYR A 97 -16.88 2.82 8.77
N ILE A 98 -16.19 3.72 9.44
CA ILE A 98 -16.33 3.86 10.88
C ILE A 98 -17.78 4.25 11.20
N GLY A 99 -18.41 3.48 12.09
CA GLY A 99 -19.80 3.70 12.49
C GLY A 99 -20.87 3.12 11.56
N GLN A 100 -20.51 2.50 10.43
CA GLN A 100 -21.47 1.84 9.55
C GLN A 100 -21.56 0.33 9.84
N PRO A 101 -22.79 -0.23 9.87
CA PRO A 101 -23.02 -1.65 10.17
C PRO A 101 -22.79 -2.58 8.96
N HIS A 102 -22.70 -2.06 7.75
CA HIS A 102 -22.58 -2.82 6.51
C HIS A 102 -21.36 -2.37 5.68
N GLU A 103 -20.90 -3.26 4.81
CA GLU A 103 -19.84 -2.95 3.85
C GLU A 103 -20.37 -2.04 2.74
N VAL A 104 -19.54 -1.08 2.36
CA VAL A 104 -19.79 -0.15 1.25
C VAL A 104 -18.61 -0.21 0.30
N LEU A 105 -18.90 -0.22 -1.00
CA LEU A 105 -17.88 -0.10 -2.03
C LEU A 105 -17.28 1.31 -1.98
N THR A 106 -15.96 1.42 -1.95
CA THR A 106 -15.29 2.72 -2.03
C THR A 106 -15.67 3.44 -3.34
N PRO A 107 -15.99 4.73 -3.32
CA PRO A 107 -16.41 5.47 -4.51
C PRO A 107 -15.30 5.53 -5.58
N TYR A 108 -14.06 5.56 -5.14
CA TYR A 108 -12.84 5.56 -5.97
C TYR A 108 -11.84 4.55 -5.42
N ARG A 109 -10.74 4.34 -6.13
CA ARG A 109 -9.61 3.55 -5.63
C ARG A 109 -8.89 4.34 -4.55
N ILE A 110 -8.38 3.65 -3.54
CA ILE A 110 -7.61 4.25 -2.46
C ILE A 110 -6.26 3.58 -2.35
N PHE A 111 -5.22 4.33 -2.03
CA PHE A 111 -3.88 3.79 -1.85
C PHE A 111 -3.83 2.95 -0.58
N MET A 112 -3.52 1.67 -0.75
CA MET A 112 -3.35 0.70 0.32
C MET A 112 -1.94 0.15 0.32
N LEU A 113 -1.37 -0.03 1.51
CA LEU A 113 -0.07 -0.66 1.68
C LEU A 113 -0.16 -2.15 1.34
N GLN A 114 0.60 -2.60 0.36
CA GLN A 114 0.73 -4.01 0.03
C GLN A 114 1.57 -4.70 1.11
N ILE A 115 1.00 -5.70 1.78
CA ILE A 115 1.68 -6.47 2.83
C ILE A 115 1.99 -7.90 2.41
N PHE A 116 1.32 -8.37 1.38
CA PHE A 116 1.54 -9.70 0.79
C PHE A 116 1.18 -9.67 -0.69
N GLU A 117 1.99 -10.33 -1.49
CA GLU A 117 1.72 -10.59 -2.90
C GLU A 117 1.94 -12.07 -3.17
N GLY A 118 0.88 -12.77 -3.53
CA GLY A 118 0.89 -14.17 -3.86
C GLY A 118 0.26 -14.46 -5.22
N ARG A 119 0.49 -15.64 -5.75
CA ARG A 119 -0.03 -16.06 -7.05
C ARG A 119 -1.57 -16.00 -7.11
N ASN A 120 -2.23 -16.37 -6.02
CA ASN A 120 -3.69 -16.54 -5.96
C ASN A 120 -4.39 -15.47 -5.14
N VAL A 121 -3.66 -14.68 -4.35
CA VAL A 121 -4.22 -13.63 -3.51
C VAL A 121 -3.14 -12.63 -3.14
N SER A 122 -3.51 -11.37 -3.06
CA SER A 122 -2.70 -10.30 -2.49
C SER A 122 -3.43 -9.67 -1.29
N ALA A 123 -2.68 -9.20 -0.31
CA ALA A 123 -3.25 -8.56 0.87
C ALA A 123 -2.67 -7.15 1.06
N TYR A 124 -3.55 -6.26 1.49
CA TYR A 124 -3.27 -4.84 1.64
C TYR A 124 -3.76 -4.33 2.99
N ILE A 125 -3.11 -3.31 3.52
CA ILE A 125 -3.59 -2.57 4.69
C ILE A 125 -3.98 -1.15 4.28
N VAL A 126 -5.15 -0.73 4.72
CA VAL A 126 -5.53 0.68 4.81
C VAL A 126 -5.59 1.09 6.29
N ASN A 127 -5.08 2.27 6.59
CA ASN A 127 -5.16 2.86 7.93
C ASN A 127 -5.40 4.36 7.78
N ASN A 128 -6.64 4.78 7.88
CA ASN A 128 -7.00 6.19 7.79
C ASN A 128 -8.20 6.53 8.68
N ARG A 129 -8.55 7.81 8.76
CA ARG A 129 -9.63 8.30 9.63
C ARG A 129 -11.03 7.86 9.18
N VAL A 130 -11.22 7.55 7.90
CA VAL A 130 -12.54 7.20 7.33
C VAL A 130 -12.87 5.74 7.53
N PHE A 131 -11.90 4.86 7.25
CA PHE A 131 -12.09 3.41 7.30
C PHE A 131 -11.51 2.78 8.57
N GLY A 132 -10.65 3.52 9.30
CA GLY A 132 -9.80 2.97 10.35
C GLY A 132 -8.79 1.97 9.77
N LYS A 133 -8.28 1.08 10.62
CA LYS A 133 -7.33 0.06 10.20
C LYS A 133 -8.07 -1.17 9.67
N ARG A 134 -7.85 -1.52 8.39
CA ARG A 134 -8.45 -2.68 7.70
C ARG A 134 -7.41 -3.47 6.96
N VAL A 135 -7.61 -4.79 6.90
CA VAL A 135 -6.90 -5.66 5.97
C VAL A 135 -7.86 -6.00 4.83
N VAL A 136 -7.40 -5.80 3.62
CA VAL A 136 -8.16 -6.03 2.39
C VAL A 136 -7.42 -7.10 1.60
N TYR A 137 -8.13 -8.08 1.07
CA TYR A 137 -7.57 -9.02 0.12
C TYR A 137 -8.11 -8.76 -1.29
N TYR A 138 -7.34 -9.18 -2.27
CA TYR A 138 -7.66 -9.10 -3.68
C TYR A 138 -7.14 -10.37 -4.38
N ALA A 139 -8.00 -11.06 -5.11
CA ALA A 139 -7.63 -12.24 -5.86
C ALA A 139 -7.78 -12.02 -7.38
N PRO A 140 -7.06 -12.78 -8.23
CA PRO A 140 -7.23 -12.72 -9.68
C PRO A 140 -8.70 -12.92 -10.08
N GLY A 141 -9.19 -12.08 -10.98
CA GLY A 141 -10.59 -12.09 -11.42
C GLY A 141 -11.56 -11.29 -10.57
N MET A 142 -11.16 -10.79 -9.41
CA MET A 142 -11.99 -9.87 -8.63
C MET A 142 -11.95 -8.45 -9.23
N THR A 143 -13.09 -7.78 -9.23
CA THR A 143 -13.22 -6.38 -9.67
C THR A 143 -12.89 -5.39 -8.55
N GLU A 144 -13.08 -5.81 -7.29
CA GLU A 144 -12.79 -5.06 -6.08
C GLU A 144 -12.19 -5.95 -4.99
N GLY A 145 -11.38 -5.34 -4.12
CA GLY A 145 -10.90 -5.99 -2.91
C GLY A 145 -11.98 -6.06 -1.83
N HIS A 146 -11.82 -6.99 -0.89
CA HIS A 146 -12.75 -7.17 0.22
C HIS A 146 -12.03 -7.06 1.56
N ALA A 147 -12.60 -6.30 2.48
CA ALA A 147 -12.07 -6.23 3.83
C ALA A 147 -12.33 -7.53 4.57
N ILE A 148 -11.28 -8.18 5.07
CA ILE A 148 -11.38 -9.45 5.78
C ILE A 148 -12.07 -9.24 7.14
N PHE A 149 -11.69 -8.19 7.88
CA PHE A 149 -12.27 -7.85 9.19
C PHE A 149 -11.84 -6.47 9.69
N LYS A 150 -12.49 -6.00 10.75
CA LYS A 150 -11.95 -4.95 11.59
C LYS A 150 -10.66 -5.46 12.23
N PHE A 151 -9.65 -4.62 12.35
CA PHE A 151 -8.33 -5.00 12.90
C PHE A 151 -8.36 -5.30 14.42
N ASP A 152 -9.55 -5.44 15.00
CA ASP A 152 -9.75 -5.88 16.37
C ASP A 152 -9.52 -7.40 16.58
N GLY A 153 -9.24 -8.10 15.49
CA GLY A 153 -8.80 -9.48 15.50
C GLY A 153 -9.88 -10.51 15.76
N THR A 154 -11.16 -10.15 15.70
CA THR A 154 -12.24 -11.12 15.88
C THR A 154 -12.77 -11.62 14.53
N LEU A 155 -12.52 -12.87 14.23
CA LEU A 155 -13.21 -13.60 13.18
C LEU A 155 -14.54 -14.11 13.76
N THR A 156 -15.67 -13.48 13.40
CA THR A 156 -17.01 -13.95 13.78
C THR A 156 -17.41 -15.15 12.90
N GLU A 157 -18.30 -16.03 13.40
CA GLU A 157 -18.81 -17.16 12.62
C GLU A 157 -19.51 -16.70 11.32
N LYS A 158 -20.23 -15.58 11.37
CA LYS A 158 -20.82 -14.98 10.17
C LYS A 158 -19.76 -14.64 9.15
N ARG A 159 -18.63 -14.04 9.58
CA ARG A 159 -17.54 -13.67 8.68
C ARG A 159 -16.78 -14.87 8.15
N ARG A 160 -16.57 -15.90 8.99
CA ARG A 160 -15.99 -17.19 8.57
C ARG A 160 -16.81 -17.80 7.43
N LYS A 161 -18.13 -17.88 7.59
CA LYS A 161 -19.04 -18.39 6.56
C LYS A 161 -18.95 -17.58 5.27
N THR A 162 -18.91 -16.24 5.36
CA THR A 162 -18.75 -15.37 4.19
C THR A 162 -17.43 -15.63 3.48
N LEU A 163 -16.31 -15.68 4.21
CA LEU A 163 -14.99 -15.96 3.63
C LEU A 163 -14.94 -17.35 2.95
N LYS A 164 -15.55 -18.36 3.56
CA LYS A 164 -15.62 -19.70 2.95
C LYS A 164 -16.41 -19.69 1.64
N GLU A 165 -17.50 -18.95 1.56
CA GLU A 165 -18.25 -18.82 0.32
C GLU A 165 -17.46 -18.06 -0.76
N GLU A 166 -16.78 -16.97 -0.38
CA GLU A 166 -15.94 -16.20 -1.27
C GLU A 166 -14.75 -17.00 -1.83
N PHE A 167 -14.21 -17.93 -1.03
CA PHE A 167 -13.06 -18.78 -1.41
C PHE A 167 -13.44 -20.23 -1.70
N LYS A 168 -14.72 -20.53 -1.98
CA LYS A 168 -15.19 -21.92 -2.20
C LYS A 168 -14.44 -22.66 -3.30
N ASP A 169 -13.99 -21.94 -4.33
CA ASP A 169 -13.23 -22.51 -5.45
C ASP A 169 -11.73 -22.68 -5.14
N TYR A 170 -11.31 -22.34 -3.92
CA TYR A 170 -9.93 -22.44 -3.43
C TYR A 170 -9.86 -23.33 -2.18
N PRO A 171 -9.78 -24.67 -2.31
CA PRO A 171 -9.85 -25.60 -1.18
C PRO A 171 -8.80 -25.33 -0.08
N ILE A 172 -7.59 -24.92 -0.46
CA ILE A 172 -6.52 -24.57 0.50
C ILE A 172 -6.93 -23.37 1.36
N MET A 173 -7.62 -22.39 0.78
CA MET A 173 -8.07 -21.22 1.52
C MET A 173 -9.24 -21.54 2.44
N THR A 174 -10.19 -22.35 2.00
CA THR A 174 -11.32 -22.78 2.83
C THR A 174 -10.84 -23.59 4.04
N ASP A 175 -9.88 -24.50 3.83
CA ASP A 175 -9.23 -25.29 4.87
C ASP A 175 -8.43 -24.39 5.87
N PHE A 176 -7.73 -23.41 5.36
CA PHE A 176 -7.06 -22.40 6.20
C PHE A 176 -8.05 -21.58 7.05
N ILE A 177 -9.16 -21.12 6.45
CA ILE A 177 -10.21 -20.38 7.15
C ILE A 177 -10.86 -21.23 8.25
N ASP A 178 -11.04 -22.52 8.02
CA ASP A 178 -11.58 -23.46 9.03
C ASP A 178 -10.64 -23.63 10.23
N ARG A 179 -9.34 -23.67 10.00
CA ARG A 179 -8.33 -23.80 11.06
C ARG A 179 -8.05 -22.50 11.81
N MET A 180 -8.44 -21.34 11.28
CA MET A 180 -8.26 -20.07 11.95
C MET A 180 -9.02 -20.01 13.26
N GLN A 181 -8.30 -19.86 14.38
CA GLN A 181 -8.89 -19.67 15.68
C GLN A 181 -9.23 -18.20 15.94
N LYS A 182 -10.22 -17.96 16.78
CA LYS A 182 -10.69 -16.63 17.14
C LYS A 182 -9.58 -15.67 17.58
N ASP A 183 -8.51 -16.19 18.17
CA ASP A 183 -7.40 -15.43 18.75
C ASP A 183 -6.11 -15.43 17.90
N ASP A 184 -6.07 -16.12 16.77
CA ASP A 184 -4.87 -16.19 15.93
C ASP A 184 -4.47 -14.81 15.39
N LEU A 185 -5.44 -13.97 15.12
CA LEU A 185 -5.23 -12.61 14.65
C LEU A 185 -4.76 -11.63 15.74
N LYS A 186 -5.06 -11.92 17.02
CA LYS A 186 -4.58 -11.12 18.15
C LYS A 186 -3.10 -11.35 18.42
N LYS A 187 -2.58 -12.55 18.14
CA LYS A 187 -1.17 -12.91 18.39
C LYS A 187 -0.22 -12.23 17.41
N SER A 188 -0.66 -12.02 16.15
CA SER A 188 0.19 -11.39 15.13
C SER A 188 0.39 -9.88 15.32
N SER A 189 -0.47 -9.21 16.10
CA SER A 189 -0.38 -7.77 16.36
C SER A 189 0.57 -7.38 17.50
N ARG A 190 1.18 -8.38 18.18
CA ARG A 190 2.08 -8.17 19.33
C ARG A 190 3.56 -8.48 19.04
N ARG A 191 3.91 -8.70 17.77
CA ARG A 191 5.31 -8.89 17.34
C ARG A 191 5.81 -7.74 16.51
#